data_6fe606c5f3fc7887d68f1ead16576faa
#
_entry.id   6fe606c5f3fc7887d68f1ead16576faa
#
_cell.length_a   1.000
_cell.length_b   1.000
_cell.length_c   1.000
_cell.angle_alpha   90.00
_cell.angle_beta   90.00
_cell.angle_gamma   90.00
#
_symmetry.space_group_name_H-M   'P 1'
#
loop_
_entity.id
_entity.type
_entity.pdbx_description
1 polymer ?
#
loop_
_entity_poly.entity_id
_entity_poly.type
_entity_poly.pdbx_seq_one_letter_code
_entity_poly.pdbx_strand_id
1 'polypeptide(L)'
;MKSAKPGTNTSEIEVTNISSHVFWILVNEKEFFLSFISFPWFRQAKLDELFNVELLNNSHLFWPSLDIDLTLDIIENPDKFPLVYK
;
A
#
# COMPACT_ATOMS: atom_id res chain seq x y z
N MET A 1 16.94 -6.64 -3.27
CA MET A 1 16.95 -6.10 -3.22
C MET A 1 16.85 -5.34 -3.38
N LYS A 2 17.04 -5.02 -3.31
CA LYS A 2 17.13 -4.26 -3.46
C LYS A 2 17.33 -3.57 -3.41
N SER A 3 17.62 -3.39 -3.35
CA SER A 3 17.95 -2.72 -3.37
C SER A 3 18.16 -1.89 -3.30
N ALA A 4 18.29 -1.77 -3.25
CA ALA A 4 18.59 -0.80 -2.99
C ALA A 4 19.20 0.00 -3.83
N LYS A 5 18.83 0.71 -4.30
CA LYS A 5 19.29 1.42 -5.02
C LYS A 5 19.55 2.56 -4.51
N PRO A 6 20.37 2.80 -4.37
CA PRO A 6 20.75 3.88 -3.73
C PRO A 6 20.33 5.08 -4.38
N GLY A 7 20.16 5.91 -3.82
CA GLY A 7 19.93 7.02 -4.29
C GLY A 7 18.74 7.29 -4.86
N THR A 8 18.16 6.63 -5.08
CA THR A 8 17.10 6.86 -5.64
C THR A 8 16.21 6.86 -4.84
N ASN A 9 15.80 6.94 -4.36
CA ASN A 9 14.92 6.91 -3.82
C ASN A 9 14.10 7.36 -3.47
N THR A 10 13.90 7.14 -3.47
CA THR A 10 13.09 7.77 -3.40
C THR A 10 12.00 7.40 -2.79
N SER A 11 11.26 6.58 -3.08
CA SER A 11 10.18 6.24 -2.36
C SER A 11 10.54 5.54 -1.19
N GLU A 12 10.05 5.91 -0.10
CA GLU A 12 10.31 5.26 1.16
C GLU A 12 9.17 4.33 1.46
N ILE A 13 8.81 3.48 0.52
CA ILE A 13 7.68 2.59 0.69
C ILE A 13 8.03 1.19 0.24
N GLU A 14 7.59 0.22 0.99
CA GLU A 14 7.91 -1.17 0.71
C GLU A 14 6.81 -2.06 1.27
N VAL A 15 6.40 -3.06 0.50
CA VAL A 15 5.51 -4.08 1.01
C VAL A 15 6.38 -5.10 1.73
N THR A 16 6.14 -5.29 3.02
CA THR A 16 7.02 -6.11 3.83
C THR A 16 6.50 -7.50 4.09
N ASN A 17 5.20 -7.71 4.03
CA ASN A 17 4.64 -9.01 4.34
C ASN A 17 3.25 -9.11 3.72
N ILE A 18 2.89 -10.29 3.28
CA ILE A 18 1.57 -10.54 2.73
C ILE A 18 1.03 -11.83 3.34
N SER A 19 -0.14 -11.77 3.90
CA SER A 19 -0.80 -12.96 4.41
C SER A 19 -2.12 -13.13 3.69
N SER A 20 -2.88 -14.12 4.10
CA SER A 20 -4.17 -14.38 3.45
C SER A 20 -5.23 -13.36 3.83
N HIS A 21 -5.00 -12.57 4.87
CA HIS A 21 -6.02 -11.64 5.36
C HIS A 21 -5.59 -10.18 5.29
N VAL A 22 -4.30 -9.91 5.36
CA VAL A 22 -3.80 -8.54 5.37
C VAL A 22 -2.45 -8.52 4.68
N PHE A 23 -2.02 -7.36 4.26
CA PHE A 23 -0.63 -7.19 3.88
C PHE A 23 -0.10 -5.95 4.58
N TRP A 24 1.21 -5.94 4.76
CA TRP A 24 1.88 -4.92 5.54
C TRP A 24 2.75 -4.08 4.64
N ILE A 25 2.80 -2.80 4.93
CA ILE A 25 3.67 -1.89 4.19
C ILE A 25 4.44 -1.06 5.18
N LEU A 26 5.63 -0.68 4.77
CA LEU A 26 6.48 0.20 5.56
C LEU A 26 6.59 1.51 4.79
N VAL A 27 6.21 2.60 5.42
CA VAL A 27 6.22 3.92 4.80
C VAL A 27 6.99 4.84 5.71
N ASN A 28 8.13 5.32 5.25
CA ASN A 28 8.95 6.26 6.02
C ASN A 28 9.18 5.75 7.43
N GLU A 29 9.54 4.48 7.54
CA GLU A 29 9.88 3.86 8.81
C GLU A 29 8.69 3.60 9.72
N LYS A 30 7.49 3.78 9.22
CA LYS A 30 6.31 3.45 9.98
C LYS A 30 5.57 2.33 9.28
N GLU A 31 5.13 1.35 10.04
CA GLU A 31 4.48 0.19 9.46
C GLU A 31 2.97 0.35 9.50
N PHE A 32 2.33 -0.02 8.40
CA PHE A 32 0.88 0.01 8.29
C PHE A 32 0.42 -1.34 7.80
N PHE A 33 -0.83 -1.67 8.05
CA PHE A 33 -1.37 -2.89 7.47
C PHE A 33 -2.70 -2.58 6.80
N LEU A 34 -2.98 -3.33 5.74
CA LEU A 34 -4.20 -3.17 4.98
C LEU A 34 -4.92 -4.50 4.96
N SER A 35 -6.11 -4.52 5.52
CA SER A 35 -6.92 -5.72 5.56
C SER A 35 -7.66 -5.89 4.25
N PHE A 36 -7.78 -7.10 3.76
CA PHE A 36 -8.54 -7.35 2.55
C PHE A 36 -10.04 -7.18 2.76
N ILE A 37 -10.46 -7.14 4.01
CA ILE A 37 -11.86 -6.83 4.30
C ILE A 37 -12.13 -5.34 4.13
N SER A 38 -11.25 -4.52 4.67
CA SER A 38 -11.41 -3.07 4.56
C SER A 38 -11.07 -2.56 3.17
N PHE A 39 -10.16 -3.25 2.49
CA PHE A 39 -9.70 -2.83 1.17
C PHE A 39 -9.84 -4.00 0.20
N PRO A 40 -11.07 -4.32 -0.19
CA PRO A 40 -11.30 -5.55 -0.97
C PRO A 40 -10.72 -5.54 -2.37
N TRP A 41 -10.33 -4.38 -2.88
CA TRP A 41 -9.75 -4.31 -4.22
C TRP A 41 -8.47 -5.12 -4.33
N PHE A 42 -7.75 -5.30 -3.21
CA PHE A 42 -6.49 -6.01 -3.23
C PHE A 42 -6.65 -7.52 -3.16
N ARG A 43 -7.85 -7.98 -2.93
CA ARG A 43 -8.07 -9.39 -2.67
C ARG A 43 -7.63 -10.28 -3.83
N GLN A 44 -7.81 -9.83 -5.05
CA GLN A 44 -7.48 -10.61 -6.22
C GLN A 44 -6.24 -10.11 -6.91
N ALA A 45 -5.51 -9.22 -6.28
CA ALA A 45 -4.30 -8.69 -6.88
C ALA A 45 -3.20 -9.73 -6.85
N LYS A 46 -2.35 -9.69 -7.86
CA LYS A 46 -1.19 -10.55 -7.90
C LYS A 46 -0.09 -9.95 -7.05
N LEU A 47 0.87 -10.78 -6.68
CA LEU A 47 1.95 -10.31 -5.82
C LEU A 47 2.69 -9.13 -6.43
N ASP A 48 3.04 -9.23 -7.69
CA ASP A 48 3.79 -8.13 -8.31
C ASP A 48 2.96 -6.87 -8.41
N GLU A 49 1.64 -7.00 -8.47
CA GLU A 49 0.79 -5.83 -8.45
C GLU A 49 0.76 -5.17 -7.09
N LEU A 50 0.77 -5.97 -6.03
CA LEU A 50 0.82 -5.43 -4.68
C LEU A 50 2.15 -4.75 -4.39
N PHE A 51 3.25 -5.32 -4.90
CA PHE A 51 4.55 -4.73 -4.68
C PHE A 51 4.78 -3.47 -5.49
N ASN A 52 4.00 -3.26 -6.52
CA ASN A 52 4.18 -2.10 -7.39
C ASN A 52 3.39 -0.92 -6.85
N VAL A 53 3.91 -0.32 -5.78
CA VAL A 53 3.26 0.80 -5.11
C VAL A 53 4.22 1.97 -5.07
N GLU A 54 3.68 3.16 -5.19
CA GLU A 54 4.47 4.39 -5.16
C GLU A 54 3.97 5.31 -4.07
N LEU A 55 4.90 6.00 -3.44
CA LEU A 55 4.56 6.99 -2.43
C LEU A 55 4.63 8.37 -3.06
N LEU A 56 3.52 9.07 -3.05
CA LEU A 56 3.43 10.41 -3.62
C LEU A 56 3.19 11.40 -2.50
N ASN A 57 3.95 12.47 -2.50
CA ASN A 57 3.77 13.57 -1.53
C ASN A 57 3.82 13.11 -0.09
N ASN A 58 4.54 12.03 0.18
CA ASN A 58 4.75 11.51 1.52
C ASN A 58 3.50 11.04 2.24
N SER A 59 2.35 11.04 1.57
CA SER A 59 1.13 10.63 2.26
C SER A 59 0.13 9.91 1.37
N HIS A 60 0.49 9.70 0.11
CA HIS A 60 -0.45 9.18 -0.86
C HIS A 60 0.15 7.93 -1.49
N LEU A 61 -0.54 6.84 -1.41
CA LEU A 61 -0.08 5.58 -1.96
C LEU A 61 -0.83 5.28 -3.24
N PHE A 62 -0.08 4.92 -4.27
CA PHE A 62 -0.67 4.67 -5.57
C PHE A 62 -0.17 3.34 -6.12
N TRP A 63 -1.09 2.49 -6.53
CA TRP A 63 -0.81 1.21 -7.15
C TRP A 63 -1.19 1.32 -8.62
N PRO A 64 -0.25 1.62 -9.50
CA PRO A 64 -0.60 1.86 -10.91
C PRO A 64 -1.18 0.64 -11.62
N SER A 65 -0.71 -0.54 -11.29
CA SER A 65 -1.22 -1.73 -11.95
C SER A 65 -2.66 -2.02 -11.60
N LEU A 66 -3.09 -1.54 -10.43
CA LEU A 66 -4.45 -1.78 -9.95
C LEU A 66 -5.32 -0.55 -10.03
N ASP A 67 -4.73 0.59 -10.38
CA ASP A 67 -5.44 1.85 -10.43
C ASP A 67 -6.08 2.16 -9.07
N ILE A 68 -5.35 1.92 -8.00
CA ILE A 68 -5.80 2.16 -6.65
C ILE A 68 -4.96 3.27 -6.04
N ASP A 69 -5.62 4.11 -5.29
CA ASP A 69 -5.04 5.34 -4.79
C ASP A 69 -5.60 5.56 -3.39
N LEU A 70 -4.75 5.56 -2.39
CA LEU A 70 -5.18 5.70 -1.00
C LEU A 70 -4.28 6.67 -0.26
N THR A 71 -4.85 7.38 0.71
CA THR A 71 -4.04 8.22 1.57
C THR A 71 -3.71 7.44 2.84
N LEU A 72 -2.66 7.84 3.52
CA LEU A 72 -2.29 7.21 4.77
C LEU A 72 -3.41 7.36 5.81
N ASP A 73 -4.14 8.46 5.75
CA ASP A 73 -5.23 8.69 6.67
C ASP A 73 -6.31 7.63 6.53
N ILE A 74 -6.65 7.28 5.30
CA ILE A 74 -7.63 6.23 5.04
C ILE A 74 -7.12 4.89 5.55
N ILE A 75 -5.84 4.63 5.35
CA ILE A 75 -5.26 3.36 5.76
C ILE A 75 -5.26 3.23 7.29
N GLU A 76 -4.97 4.31 7.99
CA GLU A 76 -4.95 4.28 9.43
C GLU A 76 -6.34 4.23 10.04
N ASN A 77 -7.32 4.78 9.36
CA ASN A 77 -8.66 4.89 9.90
C ASN A 77 -9.71 4.48 8.90
N PRO A 78 -9.71 3.22 8.49
CA PRO A 78 -10.64 2.81 7.43
C PRO A 78 -12.10 2.95 7.83
N ASP A 79 -12.40 2.86 9.11
CA ASP A 79 -13.78 3.01 9.56
C ASP A 79 -14.30 4.43 9.45
N LYS A 80 -13.37 5.38 9.48
CA LYS A 80 -13.74 6.75 9.39
C LYS A 80 -14.06 7.18 7.99
N PHE A 81 -13.54 6.46 7.01
CA PHE A 81 -13.73 6.78 5.60
C PHE A 81 -14.42 5.63 4.92
N PRO A 82 -15.75 5.62 4.94
CA PRO A 82 -16.46 4.50 4.33
C PRO A 82 -16.05 4.36 2.87
N LEU A 83 -15.65 3.17 2.50
CA LEU A 83 -15.18 2.92 1.15
C LEU A 83 -16.35 2.51 0.28
N VAL A 84 -16.43 3.11 -0.86
CA VAL A 84 -17.45 2.74 -1.83
C VAL A 84 -16.77 1.88 -2.87
N TYR A 85 -17.05 0.62 -2.82
CA TYR A 85 -16.43 -0.33 -3.72
C TYR A 85 -17.30 -0.51 -4.95
N LYS A 86 -16.72 -0.32 -6.08
CA LYS A 86 -17.51 -0.42 -7.26
C LYS A 86 -17.10 -1.51 -8.16
#